data_116a6f6da84ab30e3b4c5014f44ed220
#
_entry.id   116a6f6da84ab30e3b4c5014f44ed220
#
_cell.length_a   1.000
_cell.length_b   1.000
_cell.length_c   1.000
_cell.angle_alpha   90.00
_cell.angle_beta   90.00
_cell.angle_gamma   90.00
#
_symmetry.space_group_name_H-M   'P 1'
#
loop_
_entity.id
_entity.type
_entity.pdbx_description
1 polymer ?
#
loop_
_entity_poly.entity_id
_entity_poly.type
_entity_poly.pdbx_seq_one_letter_code
_entity_poly.pdbx_strand_id
1 'polypeptide(L)'
;MNKEIERKFAVKYLPENLNVESIVHIKQAFIYRDKLTLIRIRDIKESYPKDKQIYIYTLKTKGDIEYNNNYDVAKKYEIENEIDKELFDKLIKNKISNIIEKTRIKIPIENNLKVEIDIYYDYLEGL
;
A
#
# COMPACT_ATOMS: atom_id res chain seq x y z
N MET A 1 -19.87 11.65 -4.38
CA MET A 1 -18.97 10.78 -3.60
C MET A 1 -18.12 9.95 -4.53
N ASN A 2 -16.82 9.97 -4.33
CA ASN A 2 -15.91 9.20 -5.17
C ASN A 2 -15.87 7.76 -4.71
N LYS A 3 -15.90 6.84 -5.65
CA LYS A 3 -15.71 5.42 -5.38
C LYS A 3 -14.41 4.97 -6.00
N GLU A 4 -13.69 4.13 -5.28
CA GLU A 4 -12.50 3.50 -5.81
C GLU A 4 -12.80 2.03 -6.11
N ILE A 5 -12.36 1.60 -7.27
CA ILE A 5 -12.40 0.20 -7.65
C ILE A 5 -10.96 -0.28 -7.66
N GLU A 6 -10.67 -1.23 -6.78
CA GLU A 6 -9.34 -1.83 -6.73
C GLU A 6 -9.36 -3.17 -7.46
N ARG A 7 -8.43 -3.31 -8.39
CA ARG A 7 -8.21 -4.55 -9.12
C ARG A 7 -6.73 -4.85 -9.07
N LYS A 8 -6.38 -6.03 -8.56
CA LYS A 8 -5.00 -6.49 -8.50
C LYS A 8 -4.82 -7.57 -9.55
N PHE A 9 -4.00 -7.27 -10.54
CA PHE A 9 -3.65 -8.23 -11.57
C PHE A 9 -2.28 -7.90 -12.13
N ALA A 10 -1.64 -8.92 -12.71
CA ALA A 10 -0.37 -8.75 -13.37
C ALA A 10 -0.59 -8.38 -14.83
N VAL A 11 0.11 -7.38 -15.30
CA VAL A 11 0.09 -6.98 -16.70
C VAL A 11 1.51 -6.89 -17.21
N LYS A 12 1.70 -7.27 -18.47
CA LYS A 12 3.02 -7.22 -19.11
C LYS A 12 3.33 -5.81 -19.61
N TYR A 13 2.33 -5.09 -20.02
CA TYR A 13 2.45 -3.73 -20.49
C TYR A 13 1.13 -3.01 -20.34
N LEU A 14 1.19 -1.70 -20.33
CA LEU A 14 0.00 -0.87 -20.27
C LEU A 14 -0.40 -0.44 -21.68
N PRO A 15 -1.70 -0.37 -21.97
CA PRO A 15 -2.17 0.22 -23.22
C PRO A 15 -1.71 1.66 -23.36
N GLU A 16 -1.47 2.07 -24.59
CA GLU A 16 -1.18 3.48 -24.87
C GLU A 16 -2.46 4.31 -24.69
N ASN A 17 -2.28 5.59 -24.52
CA ASN A 17 -3.39 6.55 -24.42
C ASN A 17 -4.25 6.44 -23.17
N LEU A 18 -3.72 5.87 -22.09
CA LEU A 18 -4.41 5.92 -20.82
C LEU A 18 -4.29 7.31 -20.20
N ASN A 19 -5.40 7.80 -19.66
CA ASN A 19 -5.43 9.05 -18.93
C ASN A 19 -5.05 8.77 -17.47
N VAL A 20 -3.78 8.90 -17.15
CA VAL A 20 -3.25 8.52 -15.84
C VAL A 20 -3.38 9.66 -14.85
N GLU A 21 -3.93 9.38 -13.67
CA GLU A 21 -4.00 10.34 -12.57
C GLU A 21 -2.69 10.39 -11.78
N SER A 22 -2.12 9.22 -11.47
CA SER A 22 -0.88 9.16 -10.72
C SER A 22 -0.12 7.88 -10.99
N ILE A 23 1.19 7.96 -10.82
CA ILE A 23 2.10 6.81 -10.87
C ILE A 23 2.95 6.86 -9.61
N VAL A 24 2.89 5.80 -8.82
CA VAL A 24 3.57 5.72 -7.54
C VAL A 24 4.34 4.41 -7.45
N HIS A 25 5.62 4.50 -7.11
CA HIS A 25 6.48 3.34 -6.90
C HIS A 25 6.57 3.07 -5.40
N ILE A 26 6.29 1.84 -5.00
CA ILE A 26 6.23 1.47 -3.59
C ILE A 26 7.18 0.32 -3.34
N LYS A 27 8.05 0.49 -2.33
CA LYS A 27 8.84 -0.58 -1.73
C LYS A 27 8.34 -0.74 -0.32
N GLN A 28 7.98 -1.95 0.06
CA GLN A 28 7.43 -2.18 1.39
C GLN A 28 7.97 -3.46 2.00
N ALA A 29 8.02 -3.47 3.31
CA ALA A 29 8.39 -4.64 4.08
C ALA A 29 7.69 -4.61 5.42
N PHE A 30 7.52 -5.80 6.00
CA PHE A 30 6.99 -5.92 7.36
C PHE A 30 8.16 -6.01 8.33
N ILE A 31 8.04 -5.33 9.47
CA ILE A 31 9.05 -5.38 10.52
C ILE A 31 8.52 -6.02 11.81
N TYR A 32 7.21 -6.23 11.91
CA TYR A 32 6.60 -6.96 13.00
C TYR A 32 5.27 -7.53 12.56
N ARG A 33 4.96 -8.72 13.03
CA ARG A 33 3.70 -9.37 12.70
C ARG A 33 3.35 -10.42 13.75
N ASP A 34 2.15 -10.32 14.29
CA ASP A 34 1.57 -11.38 15.09
C ASP A 34 0.07 -11.46 14.79
N LYS A 35 -0.69 -12.21 15.60
CA LYS A 35 -2.13 -12.39 15.34
C LYS A 35 -2.93 -11.10 15.41
N LEU A 36 -2.46 -10.13 16.20
CA LEU A 36 -3.20 -8.91 16.47
C LEU A 36 -2.55 -7.68 15.86
N THR A 37 -1.25 -7.72 15.62
CA THR A 37 -0.49 -6.52 15.28
C THR A 37 0.34 -6.75 14.02
N LEU A 38 0.37 -5.73 13.18
CA LEU A 38 1.17 -5.69 11.97
C LEU A 38 1.87 -4.33 11.89
N ILE A 39 3.17 -4.35 11.67
CA ILE A 39 3.92 -3.11 11.43
C ILE A 39 4.59 -3.21 10.08
N ARG A 40 4.35 -2.21 9.26
CA ARG A 40 4.83 -2.13 7.89
C ARG A 40 5.53 -0.80 7.67
N ILE A 41 6.60 -0.83 6.90
CA ILE A 41 7.24 0.39 6.43
C ILE A 41 7.19 0.42 4.91
N ARG A 42 7.04 1.62 4.37
CA ARG A 42 6.93 1.82 2.93
C ARG A 42 7.76 3.02 2.50
N ASP A 43 8.47 2.83 1.39
CA ASP A 43 9.11 3.89 0.64
C ASP A 43 8.18 4.16 -0.55
N ILE A 44 7.60 5.35 -0.59
CA ILE A 44 6.60 5.71 -1.59
C ILE A 44 7.15 6.85 -2.42
N LYS A 45 7.44 6.56 -3.68
CA LYS A 45 7.97 7.56 -4.62
C LYS A 45 6.97 7.80 -5.73
N GLU A 46 6.38 8.99 -5.72
CA GLU A 46 5.51 9.44 -6.79
C GLU A 46 6.36 9.98 -7.94
N SER A 47 6.09 9.52 -9.16
CA SER A 47 6.76 10.00 -10.36
C SER A 47 5.85 10.82 -11.26
N TYR A 48 4.55 10.74 -11.07
CA TYR A 48 3.56 11.50 -11.80
C TYR A 48 2.34 11.72 -10.89
N PRO A 49 1.75 12.91 -10.82
CA PRO A 49 2.09 14.12 -11.60
C PRO A 49 3.31 14.88 -11.09
N LYS A 50 3.79 14.58 -9.88
CA LYS A 50 4.93 15.28 -9.28
C LYS A 50 5.96 14.29 -8.79
N ASP A 51 7.23 14.70 -8.82
CA ASP A 51 8.27 13.94 -8.13
C ASP A 51 8.18 14.21 -6.63
N LYS A 52 7.89 13.17 -5.87
CA LYS A 52 7.78 13.26 -4.43
C LYS A 52 8.12 11.91 -3.82
N GLN A 53 8.89 11.92 -2.75
CA GLN A 53 9.22 10.69 -2.03
C GLN A 53 8.97 10.87 -0.55
N ILE A 54 8.24 9.93 0.03
CA ILE A 54 7.97 9.90 1.45
C ILE A 54 8.17 8.49 1.98
N TYR A 55 8.38 8.37 3.27
CA TYR A 55 8.52 7.11 3.97
C TYR A 55 7.43 7.03 5.03
N ILE A 56 6.70 5.93 5.06
CA ILE A 56 5.54 5.77 5.92
C ILE A 56 5.73 4.56 6.83
N TYR A 57 5.49 4.78 8.11
CA TYR A 57 5.40 3.73 9.12
C TYR A 57 3.92 3.51 9.42
N THR A 58 3.47 2.28 9.34
CA THR A 58 2.08 1.93 9.60
C THR A 58 2.02 0.82 10.65
N LEU A 59 1.25 1.08 11.69
CA LEU A 59 0.91 0.07 12.69
C LEU A 59 -0.58 -0.22 12.56
N LYS A 60 -0.92 -1.47 12.37
CA LYS A 60 -2.32 -1.93 12.37
C LYS A 60 -2.47 -2.93 13.50
N THR A 61 -3.51 -2.78 14.28
CA THR A 61 -3.81 -3.73 15.33
C THR A 61 -5.30 -3.95 15.44
N LYS A 62 -5.68 -5.17 15.78
CA LYS A 62 -7.04 -5.46 16.18
C LYS A 62 -7.12 -5.19 17.67
N GLY A 63 -8.08 -4.38 18.06
CA GLY A 63 -8.34 -4.12 19.46
C GLY A 63 -9.15 -5.24 20.09
N ASP A 64 -9.71 -4.94 21.24
CA ASP A 64 -10.55 -5.89 21.96
C ASP A 64 -11.78 -6.26 21.15
N ILE A 65 -12.23 -7.49 21.33
CA ILE A 65 -13.49 -7.95 20.75
C ILE A 65 -14.63 -7.36 21.58
N GLU A 66 -15.54 -6.68 20.92
CA GLU A 66 -16.75 -6.17 21.56
C GLU A 66 -17.92 -7.07 21.24
N TYR A 67 -18.71 -7.38 22.26
CA TYR A 67 -19.93 -8.14 22.10
C TYR A 67 -21.07 -7.16 21.90
N ASN A 68 -21.73 -7.26 20.76
CA ASN A 68 -22.83 -6.37 20.45
C ASN A 68 -23.90 -7.13 19.67
N ASN A 69 -25.12 -7.18 20.22
CA ASN A 69 -26.29 -7.78 19.55
C ASN A 69 -26.02 -9.18 18.98
N ASN A 70 -25.47 -10.06 19.79
CA ASN A 70 -25.26 -11.47 19.46
C ASN A 70 -24.13 -11.76 18.49
N TYR A 71 -23.22 -10.82 18.24
CA TYR A 71 -22.01 -11.09 17.47
C TYR A 71 -20.83 -10.30 18.01
N ASP A 72 -19.66 -10.84 17.74
CA ASP A 72 -18.41 -10.23 18.17
C ASP A 72 -17.94 -9.25 17.12
N VAL A 73 -17.58 -8.04 17.54
CA VAL A 73 -17.01 -7.02 16.66
C VAL A 73 -15.61 -6.71 17.12
N ALA A 74 -14.62 -7.03 16.27
CA ALA A 74 -13.24 -6.67 16.54
C ALA A 74 -13.00 -5.25 16.07
N LYS A 75 -12.51 -4.41 16.98
CA LYS A 75 -12.08 -3.06 16.61
C LYS A 75 -10.71 -3.12 15.96
N LYS A 76 -10.54 -2.38 14.88
CA LYS A 76 -9.26 -2.23 14.19
C LYS A 76 -8.76 -0.82 14.38
N TYR A 77 -7.50 -0.70 14.73
CA TYR A 77 -6.84 0.59 14.87
C TYR A 77 -5.69 0.66 13.89
N GLU A 78 -5.50 1.83 13.34
CA GLU A 78 -4.40 2.08 12.41
C GLU A 78 -3.74 3.40 12.76
N ILE A 79 -2.43 3.36 12.91
CA ILE A 79 -1.61 4.55 13.10
C ILE A 79 -0.67 4.60 11.91
N GLU A 80 -0.64 5.74 11.25
CA GLU A 80 0.19 5.94 10.08
C GLU A 80 0.94 7.26 10.24
N ASN A 81 2.26 7.20 10.16
CA ASN A 81 3.11 8.37 10.31
C ASN A 81 4.16 8.42 9.23
N GLU A 82 4.42 9.63 8.76
CA GLU A 82 5.57 9.86 7.91
C GLU A 82 6.83 9.84 8.76
N ILE A 83 7.86 9.15 8.28
CA ILE A 83 9.16 9.07 8.94
C ILE A 83 10.24 9.56 7.96
N ASP A 84 11.42 9.89 8.48
CA ASP A 84 12.51 10.30 7.62
C ASP A 84 13.26 9.11 7.05
N LYS A 85 14.10 9.37 6.06
CA LYS A 85 14.86 8.33 5.38
C LYS A 85 15.81 7.61 6.34
N GLU A 86 16.43 8.33 7.26
CA GLU A 86 17.37 7.73 8.22
C GLU A 86 16.69 6.68 9.08
N LEU A 87 15.51 6.99 9.59
CA LEU A 87 14.75 6.04 10.39
C LEU A 87 14.28 4.86 9.52
N PHE A 88 13.81 5.13 8.31
CA PHE A 88 13.43 4.07 7.39
C PHE A 88 14.59 3.10 7.15
N ASP A 89 15.78 3.63 6.86
CA ASP A 89 16.95 2.80 6.59
C ASP A 89 17.33 1.93 7.79
N LYS A 90 17.13 2.44 9.00
CA LYS A 90 17.36 1.64 10.21
C LYS A 90 16.32 0.55 10.40
N LEU A 91 15.06 0.89 10.17
CA LEU A 91 13.96 -0.07 10.35
C LEU A 91 13.98 -1.18 9.31
N ILE A 92 14.35 -0.88 8.07
CA ILE A 92 14.35 -1.89 7.00
C ILE A 92 15.35 -3.01 7.26
N LYS A 93 16.38 -2.74 8.05
CA LYS A 93 17.36 -3.76 8.44
C LYS A 93 16.74 -4.83 9.35
N ASN A 94 15.64 -4.50 10.01
CA ASN A 94 14.94 -5.41 10.91
C ASN A 94 13.71 -6.04 10.25
N LYS A 95 13.65 -6.01 8.93
CA LYS A 95 12.51 -6.60 8.21
C LYS A 95 12.43 -8.10 8.46
N ILE A 96 11.21 -8.58 8.57
CA ILE A 96 10.92 -10.00 8.73
C ILE A 96 10.33 -10.60 7.45
N SER A 97 10.18 -9.80 6.42
CA SER A 97 9.66 -10.22 5.12
C SER A 97 10.64 -9.83 4.03
N ASN A 98 10.43 -10.38 2.83
CA ASN A 98 11.09 -9.86 1.65
C ASN A 98 10.54 -8.47 1.33
N ILE A 99 11.35 -7.67 0.63
CA ILE A 99 10.88 -6.39 0.13
C ILE A 99 9.99 -6.65 -1.06
N ILE A 100 8.79 -6.08 -1.02
CA ILE A 100 7.85 -6.12 -2.13
C ILE A 100 7.92 -4.79 -2.85
N GLU A 101 8.20 -4.83 -4.14
CA GLU A 101 8.22 -3.63 -4.97
C GLU A 101 7.08 -3.68 -5.97
N LYS A 102 6.40 -2.56 -6.10
CA LYS A 102 5.33 -2.44 -7.07
C LYS A 102 5.19 -1.00 -7.57
N THR A 103 4.61 -0.86 -8.73
CA THR A 103 4.17 0.43 -9.25
C THR A 103 2.66 0.43 -9.26
N ARG A 104 2.07 1.43 -8.63
CA ARG A 104 0.63 1.63 -8.61
C ARG A 104 0.27 2.77 -9.55
N ILE A 105 -0.62 2.48 -10.48
CA ILE A 105 -1.11 3.45 -11.46
C ILE A 105 -2.59 3.65 -11.20
N LYS A 106 -2.99 4.90 -10.98
CA LYS A 106 -4.39 5.26 -10.82
C LYS A 106 -4.89 5.88 -12.10
N ILE A 107 -6.02 5.38 -12.56
CA ILE A 107 -6.66 5.84 -13.80
C ILE A 107 -8.09 6.23 -13.46
N PRO A 108 -8.46 7.52 -13.63
CA PRO A 108 -9.85 7.92 -13.42
C PRO A 108 -10.70 7.40 -14.59
N ILE A 109 -11.90 6.97 -14.26
CA ILE A 109 -12.89 6.60 -15.25
C ILE A 109 -14.18 7.39 -14.97
N GLU A 110 -15.22 7.14 -15.74
CA GLU A 110 -16.46 7.89 -15.63
C GLU A 110 -17.11 7.75 -14.24
N ASN A 111 -17.93 8.73 -13.87
CA ASN A 111 -18.71 8.73 -12.62
C ASN A 111 -17.87 8.74 -11.35
N ASN A 112 -16.74 9.45 -11.37
CA ASN A 112 -15.85 9.56 -10.22
C ASN A 112 -15.30 8.20 -9.74
N LEU A 113 -15.25 7.22 -10.63
CA LEU A 113 -14.63 5.94 -10.35
C LEU A 113 -13.16 5.99 -10.76
N LYS A 114 -12.34 5.22 -10.04
CA LYS A 114 -10.92 5.09 -10.32
C LYS A 114 -10.54 3.63 -10.38
N VAL A 115 -9.62 3.30 -11.27
CA VAL A 115 -9.03 1.97 -11.35
C VAL A 115 -7.60 2.07 -10.88
N GLU A 116 -7.21 1.18 -9.97
CA GLU A 116 -5.82 1.04 -9.55
C GLU A 116 -5.23 -0.21 -10.17
N ILE A 117 -4.10 -0.05 -10.81
CA ILE A 117 -3.34 -1.16 -11.40
C ILE A 117 -2.03 -1.26 -10.65
N ASP A 118 -1.78 -2.42 -10.04
CA ASP A 118 -0.52 -2.70 -9.37
C ASP A 118 0.33 -3.62 -10.22
N ILE A 119 1.54 -3.20 -10.54
CA ILE A 119 2.53 -3.97 -11.28
C ILE A 119 3.62 -4.36 -10.29
N TYR A 120 3.77 -5.66 -10.06
CA TYR A 120 4.75 -6.18 -9.13
C TYR A 120 6.04 -6.53 -9.85
N TYR A 121 7.15 -6.36 -9.15
CA TYR A 121 8.47 -6.61 -9.68
C TYR A 121 9.08 -7.86 -9.06
N ASP A 122 10.25 -8.25 -9.57
CA ASP A 122 11.00 -9.42 -9.14
C ASP A 122 10.22 -10.72 -9.37
N TYR A 123 10.26 -11.59 -8.38
CA TYR A 123 9.63 -12.90 -8.51
C TYR A 123 8.10 -12.86 -8.60
N LEU A 124 7.49 -11.71 -8.31
CA LEU A 124 6.05 -11.51 -8.46
C LEU A 124 5.67 -10.93 -9.81
N GLU A 125 6.64 -10.57 -10.63
CA GLU A 125 6.39 -10.00 -11.94
C GLU A 125 5.71 -11.04 -12.84
N GLY A 126 4.63 -10.65 -13.48
CA GLY A 126 3.92 -11.52 -14.39
C GLY A 126 2.85 -12.40 -13.75
N LEU A 127 2.63 -12.27 -12.47
CA LEU A 127 1.55 -13.01 -11.79
C LEU A 127 0.17 -12.45 -12.09
#